data_d5f0f3564fafec2eeea329390b63d836
#
_entry.id   d5f0f3564fafec2eeea329390b63d836
#
_cell.length_a   1.000
_cell.length_b   1.000
_cell.length_c   1.000
_cell.angle_alpha   90.00
_cell.angle_beta   90.00
_cell.angle_gamma   90.00
#
_symmetry.space_group_name_H-M   'P 1'
#
loop_
_entity.id
_entity.type
_entity.pdbx_description
1 polymer ?
#
loop_
_entity_poly.entity_id
_entity_poly.type
_entity_poly.pdbx_seq_one_letter_code
_entity_poly.pdbx_strand_id
1 'polypeptide(L)'
;HTLDTRFANQVLMPGLVEGHAHLTAGGLAQFPFVGFHPRPAPAGLSWPGCRNFDEVVAQLQAAEAALTDPSAPLLAWGFDPIFFGSERMTVEHLDRVSTTRRVVVLHASHHLLNVNRAALRAAGIDHDTEVEGVARFTEGAHAGEPNGELQEFAAMFPVLRIIGNGFRAAGTSEAG
;
A
#
# COMPACT_ATOMS: atom_id res chain seq x y z
N HIS A 1 -28.38 -2.13 49.89
CA HIS A 1 -27.82 -2.44 48.58
C HIS A 1 -28.95 -2.99 47.71
N THR A 2 -29.16 -2.39 46.54
CA THR A 2 -30.10 -2.89 45.55
C THR A 2 -29.33 -3.73 44.53
N LEU A 3 -29.75 -4.98 44.34
CA LEU A 3 -29.16 -5.84 43.31
C LEU A 3 -29.70 -5.46 41.95
N ASP A 4 -28.82 -5.11 41.01
CA ASP A 4 -29.21 -4.86 39.63
C ASP A 4 -29.15 -6.18 38.83
N THR A 5 -30.31 -6.68 38.43
CA THR A 5 -30.43 -7.94 37.69
C THR A 5 -30.53 -7.79 36.20
N ARG A 6 -30.46 -6.58 35.65
CA ARG A 6 -30.60 -6.32 34.18
C ARG A 6 -29.59 -7.11 33.35
N PHE A 7 -28.41 -7.43 33.92
CA PHE A 7 -27.32 -8.11 33.25
C PHE A 7 -27.05 -9.52 33.82
N ALA A 8 -28.00 -10.12 34.53
CA ALA A 8 -27.81 -11.40 35.23
C ALA A 8 -27.37 -12.56 34.32
N ASN A 9 -27.73 -12.52 33.04
CA ASN A 9 -27.40 -13.52 32.02
C ASN A 9 -26.40 -12.99 30.96
N GLN A 10 -25.63 -11.95 31.26
CA GLN A 10 -24.67 -11.33 30.37
C GLN A 10 -23.31 -11.24 31.02
N VAL A 11 -22.26 -11.24 30.19
CA VAL A 11 -20.90 -10.96 30.64
C VAL A 11 -20.67 -9.46 30.51
N LEU A 12 -20.43 -8.79 31.65
CA LEU A 12 -20.05 -7.39 31.68
C LEU A 12 -18.53 -7.29 31.59
N MET A 13 -18.04 -6.50 30.65
CA MET A 13 -16.62 -6.20 30.51
C MET A 13 -16.42 -4.72 30.22
N PRO A 14 -15.27 -4.14 30.55
CA PRO A 14 -14.94 -2.78 30.15
C PRO A 14 -15.01 -2.62 28.63
N GLY A 15 -15.26 -1.40 28.16
CA GLY A 15 -15.12 -1.08 26.73
C GLY A 15 -13.70 -1.39 26.26
N LEU A 16 -13.57 -1.85 25.03
CA LEU A 16 -12.27 -2.10 24.44
C LEU A 16 -11.52 -0.76 24.26
N VAL A 17 -10.26 -0.76 24.69
CA VAL A 17 -9.33 0.36 24.46
C VAL A 17 -8.26 -0.13 23.49
N GLU A 18 -8.22 0.48 22.30
CA GLU A 18 -7.20 0.19 21.28
C GLU A 18 -6.04 1.15 21.49
N GLY A 19 -4.88 0.63 21.86
CA GLY A 19 -3.66 1.41 22.09
C GLY A 19 -2.92 1.78 20.82
N HIS A 20 -3.13 1.02 19.71
CA HIS A 20 -2.55 1.28 18.40
C HIS A 20 -3.39 0.60 17.32
N ALA A 21 -4.00 1.38 16.44
CA ALA A 21 -4.77 0.86 15.31
C ALA A 21 -4.55 1.66 14.02
N HIS A 22 -4.48 0.94 12.91
CA HIS A 22 -4.47 1.53 11.57
C HIS A 22 -5.93 1.61 11.06
N LEU A 23 -6.69 2.59 11.54
CA LEU A 23 -8.13 2.76 11.20
C LEU A 23 -8.37 2.93 9.69
N THR A 24 -7.36 3.42 8.96
CA THR A 24 -7.41 3.59 7.50
C THR A 24 -7.43 2.27 6.73
N ALA A 25 -7.12 1.14 7.37
CA ALA A 25 -7.08 -0.17 6.71
C ALA A 25 -8.43 -0.57 6.06
N GLY A 26 -9.55 -0.15 6.66
CA GLY A 26 -10.89 -0.34 6.07
C GLY A 26 -11.05 0.41 4.74
N GLY A 27 -10.56 1.64 4.67
CA GLY A 27 -10.55 2.44 3.46
C GLY A 27 -9.65 1.89 2.36
N LEU A 28 -8.55 1.21 2.74
CA LEU A 28 -7.64 0.57 1.79
C LEU A 28 -8.25 -0.67 1.13
N ALA A 29 -9.26 -1.29 1.73
CA ALA A 29 -9.85 -2.53 1.22
C ALA A 29 -10.45 -2.42 -0.19
N GLN A 30 -10.74 -1.22 -0.67
CA GLN A 30 -11.22 -0.96 -2.03
C GLN A 30 -10.11 -0.96 -3.10
N PHE A 31 -8.84 -0.85 -2.68
CA PHE A 31 -7.70 -0.92 -3.61
C PHE A 31 -7.23 -2.36 -3.78
N PRO A 32 -6.59 -2.71 -4.91
CA PRO A 32 -5.93 -3.98 -5.11
C PRO A 32 -5.01 -4.34 -3.93
N PHE A 33 -5.21 -5.54 -3.40
CA PHE A 33 -4.40 -6.07 -2.32
C PHE A 33 -3.36 -7.04 -2.88
N VAL A 34 -2.09 -6.80 -2.58
CA VAL A 34 -0.95 -7.61 -3.06
C VAL A 34 -0.16 -8.25 -1.90
N GLY A 35 -0.82 -8.46 -0.78
CA GLY A 35 -0.22 -9.15 0.36
C GLY A 35 -0.20 -10.68 0.17
N PHE A 36 0.59 -11.35 0.99
CA PHE A 36 0.87 -12.78 0.88
C PHE A 36 -0.34 -13.68 1.16
N HIS A 37 -1.16 -13.34 2.15
CA HIS A 37 -2.32 -14.13 2.54
C HIS A 37 -3.59 -13.65 1.83
N PRO A 38 -4.53 -14.56 1.53
CA PRO A 38 -5.84 -14.16 1.02
C PRO A 38 -6.54 -13.18 1.95
N ARG A 39 -7.27 -12.22 1.38
CA ARG A 39 -8.00 -11.21 2.15
C ARG A 39 -9.39 -10.98 1.59
N PRO A 40 -10.44 -10.91 2.46
CA PRO A 40 -11.75 -10.44 2.03
C PRO A 40 -11.68 -9.01 1.48
N ALA A 41 -12.42 -8.76 0.43
CA ALA A 41 -12.61 -7.45 -0.20
C ALA A 41 -14.07 -7.02 -0.08
N PRO A 42 -14.39 -5.72 -0.30
CA PRO A 42 -15.77 -5.24 -0.32
C PRO A 42 -16.66 -6.02 -1.31
N ALA A 43 -17.95 -5.97 -1.09
CA ALA A 43 -18.97 -6.63 -1.94
C ALA A 43 -18.83 -8.17 -2.05
N GLY A 44 -18.25 -8.82 -1.03
CA GLY A 44 -18.13 -10.28 -0.99
C GLY A 44 -17.05 -10.85 -1.91
N LEU A 45 -16.20 -9.99 -2.47
CA LEU A 45 -15.02 -10.40 -3.23
C LEU A 45 -13.92 -10.88 -2.29
N SER A 46 -12.88 -11.52 -2.85
CA SER A 46 -11.69 -11.92 -2.11
C SER A 46 -10.45 -11.73 -2.99
N TRP A 47 -9.41 -11.16 -2.40
CA TRP A 47 -8.08 -11.15 -2.99
C TRP A 47 -7.39 -12.47 -2.69
N PRO A 48 -6.81 -13.17 -3.70
CA PRO A 48 -6.24 -14.51 -3.50
C PRO A 48 -4.96 -14.52 -2.66
N GLY A 49 -4.31 -13.37 -2.49
CA GLY A 49 -2.96 -13.27 -1.97
C GLY A 49 -1.91 -13.55 -3.03
N CYS A 50 -0.68 -13.07 -2.82
CA CYS A 50 0.45 -13.20 -3.74
C CYS A 50 1.60 -13.92 -3.04
N ARG A 51 2.12 -15.00 -3.60
CA ARG A 51 3.15 -15.86 -3.00
C ARG A 51 4.55 -15.56 -3.51
N ASN A 52 4.66 -14.84 -4.61
CA ASN A 52 5.90 -14.45 -5.26
C ASN A 52 5.69 -13.15 -6.05
N PHE A 53 6.78 -12.56 -6.56
CA PHE A 53 6.72 -11.29 -7.30
C PHE A 53 5.97 -11.41 -8.63
N ASP A 54 5.98 -12.56 -9.29
CA ASP A 54 5.24 -12.73 -10.54
C ASP A 54 3.73 -12.67 -10.31
N GLU A 55 3.24 -13.22 -9.21
CA GLU A 55 1.83 -13.11 -8.80
C GLU A 55 1.47 -11.66 -8.42
N VAL A 56 2.35 -10.95 -7.71
CA VAL A 56 2.16 -9.51 -7.42
C VAL A 56 2.04 -8.71 -8.71
N VAL A 57 2.98 -8.90 -9.64
CA VAL A 57 2.98 -8.20 -10.94
C VAL A 57 1.73 -8.53 -11.74
N ALA A 58 1.35 -9.81 -11.83
CA ALA A 58 0.14 -10.23 -12.55
C ALA A 58 -1.13 -9.61 -11.97
N GLN A 59 -1.25 -9.56 -10.64
CA GLN A 59 -2.40 -8.93 -9.98
C GLN A 59 -2.46 -7.42 -10.21
N LEU A 60 -1.31 -6.74 -10.18
CA LEU A 60 -1.22 -5.32 -10.50
C LEU A 60 -1.51 -5.03 -11.98
N GLN A 61 -1.05 -5.88 -12.91
CA GLN A 61 -1.37 -5.76 -14.33
C GLN A 61 -2.87 -5.90 -14.60
N ALA A 62 -3.52 -6.87 -13.96
CA ALA A 62 -4.97 -7.02 -14.06
C ALA A 62 -5.72 -5.80 -13.52
N ALA A 63 -5.26 -5.22 -12.42
CA ALA A 63 -5.82 -4.00 -11.86
C ALA A 63 -5.55 -2.76 -12.75
N GLU A 64 -4.37 -2.66 -13.34
CA GLU A 64 -4.01 -1.59 -14.29
C GLU A 64 -4.89 -1.61 -15.52
N ALA A 65 -5.14 -2.79 -16.09
CA ALA A 65 -5.99 -2.97 -17.26
C ALA A 65 -7.47 -2.60 -17.01
N ALA A 66 -7.92 -2.64 -15.75
CA ALA A 66 -9.28 -2.25 -15.37
C ALA A 66 -9.44 -0.73 -15.20
N LEU A 67 -8.36 0.05 -15.15
CA LEU A 67 -8.40 1.50 -15.02
C LEU A 67 -8.72 2.17 -16.37
N THR A 68 -9.82 2.88 -16.43
CA THR A 68 -10.28 3.57 -17.65
C THR A 68 -9.60 4.92 -17.87
N ASP A 69 -9.23 5.62 -16.79
CA ASP A 69 -8.52 6.90 -16.87
C ASP A 69 -7.01 6.66 -17.01
N PRO A 70 -6.38 7.04 -18.15
CA PRO A 70 -4.96 6.85 -18.35
C PRO A 70 -4.08 7.72 -17.43
N SER A 71 -4.63 8.79 -16.85
CA SER A 71 -3.92 9.70 -15.94
C SER A 71 -3.98 9.24 -14.48
N ALA A 72 -4.95 8.38 -14.13
CA ALA A 72 -5.11 7.87 -12.78
C ALA A 72 -3.91 7.00 -12.36
N PRO A 73 -3.37 7.18 -11.16
CA PRO A 73 -2.34 6.27 -10.65
C PRO A 73 -2.96 4.90 -10.33
N LEU A 74 -2.19 3.83 -10.49
CA LEU A 74 -2.52 2.54 -9.91
C LEU A 74 -2.05 2.54 -8.46
N LEU A 75 -3.00 2.46 -7.54
CA LEU A 75 -2.75 2.36 -6.10
C LEU A 75 -3.06 0.94 -5.63
N ALA A 76 -2.15 0.35 -4.87
CA ALA A 76 -2.31 -0.98 -4.29
C ALA A 76 -1.69 -1.00 -2.88
N TRP A 77 -1.92 -2.07 -2.12
CA TRP A 77 -1.43 -2.16 -0.76
C TRP A 77 -1.23 -3.59 -0.27
N GLY A 78 -0.58 -3.69 0.91
CA GLY A 78 -0.51 -4.93 1.66
C GLY A 78 0.74 -5.77 1.41
N PHE A 79 1.67 -5.33 0.55
CA PHE A 79 2.96 -5.99 0.38
C PHE A 79 3.74 -5.98 1.70
N ASP A 80 4.36 -7.12 2.04
CA ASP A 80 5.25 -7.24 3.19
C ASP A 80 6.41 -8.16 2.81
N PRO A 81 7.65 -7.65 2.71
CA PRO A 81 8.81 -8.42 2.25
C PRO A 81 9.16 -9.61 3.16
N ILE A 82 8.68 -9.64 4.41
CA ILE A 82 8.94 -10.74 5.34
C ILE A 82 8.46 -12.10 4.78
N PHE A 83 7.43 -12.08 3.94
CA PHE A 83 6.88 -13.28 3.31
C PHE A 83 7.56 -13.63 1.98
N PHE A 84 8.45 -12.78 1.46
CA PHE A 84 9.11 -12.91 0.16
C PHE A 84 10.61 -13.21 0.29
N GLY A 85 11.02 -13.90 1.38
CA GLY A 85 12.41 -14.31 1.58
C GLY A 85 13.36 -13.13 1.84
N SER A 86 12.86 -12.00 2.30
CA SER A 86 13.58 -10.74 2.46
C SER A 86 13.97 -10.05 1.14
N GLU A 87 13.54 -10.56 0.00
CA GLU A 87 13.67 -9.86 -1.27
C GLU A 87 12.80 -8.61 -1.26
N ARG A 88 13.37 -7.49 -1.74
CA ARG A 88 12.71 -6.18 -1.73
C ARG A 88 12.07 -5.91 -3.09
N MET A 89 10.87 -5.35 -3.07
CA MET A 89 10.24 -4.86 -4.29
C MET A 89 10.97 -3.62 -4.81
N THR A 90 11.29 -3.61 -6.09
CA THR A 90 12.00 -2.50 -6.74
C THR A 90 11.24 -1.94 -7.93
N VAL A 91 11.75 -0.84 -8.49
CA VAL A 91 11.24 -0.29 -9.77
C VAL A 91 11.20 -1.34 -10.89
N GLU A 92 12.13 -2.31 -10.88
CA GLU A 92 12.21 -3.34 -11.92
C GLU A 92 10.99 -4.27 -11.91
N HIS A 93 10.47 -4.59 -10.72
CA HIS A 93 9.22 -5.33 -10.57
C HIS A 93 8.02 -4.50 -11.06
N LEU A 94 7.94 -3.24 -10.64
CA LEU A 94 6.77 -2.40 -10.89
C LEU A 94 6.75 -1.81 -12.30
N ASP A 95 7.90 -1.64 -12.96
CA ASP A 95 7.96 -1.26 -14.38
C ASP A 95 7.45 -2.38 -15.31
N ARG A 96 7.43 -3.64 -14.85
CA ARG A 96 6.75 -4.75 -15.56
C ARG A 96 5.23 -4.56 -15.59
N VAL A 97 4.67 -3.81 -14.65
CA VAL A 97 3.24 -3.46 -14.63
C VAL A 97 2.97 -2.32 -15.61
N SER A 98 3.70 -1.21 -15.49
CA SER A 98 3.59 -0.08 -16.39
C SER A 98 4.84 0.80 -16.31
N THR A 99 5.32 1.27 -17.46
CA THR A 99 6.42 2.24 -17.55
C THR A 99 5.94 3.69 -17.67
N THR A 100 4.64 3.88 -17.88
CA THR A 100 4.00 5.20 -18.11
C THR A 100 3.05 5.59 -17.00
N ARG A 101 2.20 4.69 -16.53
CA ARG A 101 1.30 4.91 -15.40
C ARG A 101 2.08 4.89 -14.09
N ARG A 102 1.79 5.82 -13.20
CA ARG A 102 2.33 5.80 -11.83
C ARG A 102 1.77 4.60 -11.08
N VAL A 103 2.63 3.69 -10.63
CA VAL A 103 2.29 2.53 -9.81
C VAL A 103 2.82 2.76 -8.41
N VAL A 104 1.96 2.65 -7.41
CA VAL A 104 2.27 2.90 -6.00
C VAL A 104 1.70 1.77 -5.15
N VAL A 105 2.55 1.10 -4.41
CA VAL A 105 2.19 0.02 -3.48
C VAL A 105 2.51 0.44 -2.05
N LEU A 106 1.50 0.56 -1.22
CA LEU A 106 1.66 0.82 0.21
C LEU A 106 1.91 -0.50 0.95
N HIS A 107 2.97 -0.56 1.74
CA HIS A 107 3.24 -1.74 2.58
C HIS A 107 2.16 -1.99 3.63
N ALA A 108 2.10 -3.23 4.11
CA ALA A 108 1.21 -3.64 5.20
C ALA A 108 1.49 -2.87 6.50
N SER A 109 2.73 -2.45 6.74
CA SER A 109 3.15 -1.63 7.88
C SER A 109 2.67 -0.18 7.80
N HIS A 110 2.33 0.32 6.61
CA HIS A 110 2.05 1.73 6.29
C HIS A 110 3.25 2.69 6.43
N HIS A 111 4.45 2.18 6.66
CA HIS A 111 5.69 2.95 6.80
C HIS A 111 6.54 2.98 5.53
N LEU A 112 6.16 2.23 4.49
CA LEU A 112 6.91 2.13 3.25
C LEU A 112 5.97 2.22 2.04
N LEU A 113 6.49 2.83 0.97
CA LEU A 113 5.93 2.73 -0.38
C LEU A 113 6.93 2.02 -1.28
N ASN A 114 6.45 1.19 -2.20
CA ASN A 114 7.18 0.83 -3.40
C ASN A 114 6.52 1.49 -4.61
N VAL A 115 7.34 2.08 -5.47
CA VAL A 115 6.86 2.85 -6.63
C VAL A 115 7.68 2.51 -7.87
N ASN A 116 7.07 2.67 -9.05
CA ASN A 116 7.77 2.50 -10.32
C ASN A 116 8.53 3.77 -10.74
N ARG A 117 9.35 3.67 -11.81
CA ARG A 117 10.10 4.82 -12.34
C ARG A 117 9.20 5.97 -12.79
N ALA A 118 7.99 5.70 -13.27
CA ALA A 118 7.04 6.75 -13.63
C ALA A 118 6.59 7.58 -12.43
N ALA A 119 6.38 6.94 -11.28
CA ALA A 119 6.03 7.64 -10.04
C ALA A 119 7.22 8.41 -9.45
N LEU A 120 8.44 7.84 -9.47
CA LEU A 120 9.65 8.55 -9.05
C LEU A 120 9.86 9.83 -9.85
N ARG A 121 9.80 9.74 -11.20
CA ARG A 121 9.93 10.92 -12.08
C ARG A 121 8.88 11.97 -11.77
N ALA A 122 7.63 11.57 -11.61
CA ALA A 122 6.53 12.50 -11.33
C ALA A 122 6.68 13.18 -9.94
N ALA A 123 7.29 12.49 -8.98
CA ALA A 123 7.57 13.02 -7.63
C ALA A 123 8.85 13.88 -7.57
N GLY A 124 9.65 13.92 -8.64
CA GLY A 124 10.94 14.60 -8.67
C GLY A 124 12.02 13.89 -7.84
N ILE A 125 11.90 12.56 -7.72
CA ILE A 125 12.89 11.74 -7.01
C ILE A 125 13.84 11.14 -8.05
N ASP A 126 15.11 11.47 -7.95
CA ASP A 126 16.16 11.09 -8.88
C ASP A 126 17.47 10.73 -8.15
N HIS A 127 18.57 10.61 -8.92
CA HIS A 127 19.89 10.31 -8.40
C HIS A 127 20.37 11.36 -7.37
N ASP A 128 20.07 12.63 -7.58
CA ASP A 128 20.55 13.75 -6.75
C ASP A 128 19.65 14.04 -5.54
N THR A 129 18.57 13.29 -5.37
CA THR A 129 17.65 13.46 -4.24
C THR A 129 18.29 13.03 -2.93
N GLU A 130 18.56 13.98 -2.03
CA GLU A 130 19.16 13.75 -0.70
C GLU A 130 18.10 13.68 0.40
N VAL A 131 17.12 12.79 0.28
CA VAL A 131 16.09 12.58 1.31
C VAL A 131 16.34 11.24 1.99
N GLU A 132 16.45 11.26 3.33
CA GLU A 132 16.56 10.03 4.12
C GLU A 132 15.36 9.13 3.88
N GLY A 133 15.61 7.83 3.73
CA GLY A 133 14.57 6.84 3.45
C GLY A 133 14.33 6.58 1.96
N VAL A 134 14.95 7.32 1.04
CA VAL A 134 14.97 6.95 -0.38
C VAL A 134 15.99 5.83 -0.58
N ALA A 135 15.51 4.60 -0.70
CA ALA A 135 16.39 3.45 -0.90
C ALA A 135 16.98 3.43 -2.32
N ARG A 136 18.21 2.95 -2.44
CA ARG A 136 18.98 2.95 -3.69
C ARG A 136 19.50 1.57 -4.01
N PHE A 137 19.75 1.33 -5.29
CA PHE A 137 20.52 0.15 -5.69
C PHE A 137 21.96 0.26 -5.16
N THR A 138 22.45 -0.81 -4.56
CA THR A 138 23.80 -0.86 -3.98
C THR A 138 24.83 -1.37 -4.96
N GLU A 139 24.39 -2.04 -6.04
CA GLU A 139 25.26 -2.69 -7.02
C GLU A 139 24.60 -2.74 -8.41
N GLY A 140 25.38 -3.17 -9.39
CA GLY A 140 24.90 -3.31 -10.77
C GLY A 140 24.92 -2.02 -11.58
N ALA A 141 24.31 -2.04 -12.76
CA ALA A 141 24.29 -0.93 -13.70
C ALA A 141 23.55 0.32 -13.17
N HIS A 142 22.69 0.14 -12.19
CA HIS A 142 21.87 1.19 -11.58
C HIS A 142 22.35 1.58 -10.17
N ALA A 143 23.57 1.21 -9.78
CA ALA A 143 24.10 1.55 -8.47
C ALA A 143 24.00 3.06 -8.18
N GLY A 144 23.46 3.42 -7.02
CA GLY A 144 23.21 4.80 -6.61
C GLY A 144 21.87 5.39 -7.08
N GLU A 145 21.19 4.78 -8.04
CA GLU A 145 19.84 5.22 -8.45
C GLU A 145 18.78 4.81 -7.41
N PRO A 146 17.70 5.62 -7.23
CA PRO A 146 16.57 5.22 -6.42
C PRO A 146 15.96 3.89 -6.92
N ASN A 147 15.81 2.92 -6.01
CA ASN A 147 15.30 1.60 -6.36
C ASN A 147 13.77 1.48 -6.29
N GLY A 148 13.08 2.57 -5.92
CA GLY A 148 11.63 2.63 -5.81
C GLY A 148 11.05 2.34 -4.43
N GLU A 149 11.87 1.94 -3.46
CA GLU A 149 11.42 1.83 -2.08
C GLU A 149 11.64 3.15 -1.34
N LEU A 150 10.57 3.67 -0.72
CA LEU A 150 10.54 4.92 0.02
C LEU A 150 10.13 4.60 1.46
N GLN A 151 11.02 4.87 2.40
CA GLN A 151 10.86 4.54 3.82
C GLN A 151 10.53 5.79 4.61
N GLU A 152 9.57 5.66 5.51
CA GLU A 152 9.07 6.71 6.37
C GLU A 152 8.46 7.91 5.62
N PHE A 153 7.78 8.76 6.38
CA PHE A 153 6.95 9.82 5.81
C PHE A 153 7.76 10.82 4.95
N ALA A 154 9.00 11.13 5.32
CA ALA A 154 9.82 12.10 4.61
C ALA A 154 10.07 11.67 3.15
N ALA A 155 10.44 10.40 2.93
CA ALA A 155 10.67 9.86 1.60
C ALA A 155 9.36 9.58 0.85
N MET A 156 8.28 9.19 1.55
CA MET A 156 6.97 8.90 0.98
C MET A 156 6.23 10.17 0.52
N PHE A 157 6.43 11.28 1.21
CA PHE A 157 5.63 12.50 1.05
C PHE A 157 5.59 13.06 -0.38
N PRO A 158 6.69 13.14 -1.15
CA PRO A 158 6.64 13.61 -2.53
C PRO A 158 5.67 12.81 -3.40
N VAL A 159 5.67 11.47 -3.25
CA VAL A 159 4.73 10.59 -3.96
C VAL A 159 3.31 10.76 -3.44
N LEU A 160 3.10 10.78 -2.14
CA LEU A 160 1.78 10.99 -1.55
C LEU A 160 1.13 12.29 -2.02
N ARG A 161 1.94 13.34 -2.21
CA ARG A 161 1.47 14.64 -2.72
C ARG A 161 0.97 14.56 -4.16
N ILE A 162 1.65 13.84 -5.04
CA ILE A 162 1.27 13.75 -6.47
C ILE A 162 0.12 12.78 -6.76
N ILE A 163 -0.13 11.82 -5.87
CA ILE A 163 -1.31 10.97 -5.97
C ILE A 163 -2.54 11.59 -5.30
N GLY A 164 -2.36 12.77 -4.69
CA GLY A 164 -3.42 13.52 -4.03
C GLY A 164 -4.03 12.74 -2.86
N ASN A 165 -5.37 12.79 -2.77
CA ASN A 165 -6.11 12.03 -1.74
C ASN A 165 -6.28 10.53 -2.08
N GLY A 166 -5.50 9.96 -3.03
CA GLY A 166 -5.71 8.62 -3.55
C GLY A 166 -5.98 7.57 -2.47
N PHE A 167 -5.09 7.41 -1.48
CA PHE A 167 -5.34 6.51 -0.35
C PHE A 167 -6.29 7.08 0.72
N ARG A 168 -6.59 8.39 0.71
CA ARG A 168 -7.51 9.04 1.67
C ARG A 168 -8.93 9.15 1.16
N ALA A 169 -9.14 9.30 -0.15
CA ALA A 169 -10.47 9.40 -0.75
C ALA A 169 -11.34 8.16 -0.49
N ALA A 170 -10.69 7.06 -0.14
CA ALA A 170 -11.31 5.83 0.28
C ALA A 170 -12.10 5.93 1.60
N GLY A 171 -11.91 6.95 2.40
CA GLY A 171 -12.57 7.13 3.72
C GLY A 171 -13.72 8.13 3.74
N THR A 172 -13.95 8.86 2.65
CA THR A 172 -15.03 9.85 2.55
C THR A 172 -16.01 9.49 1.45
N SER A 173 -16.64 8.31 1.50
CA SER A 173 -17.95 8.20 0.87
C SER A 173 -18.89 9.03 1.74
N GLU A 174 -19.33 10.16 1.24
CA GLU A 174 -20.46 10.89 1.77
C GLU A 174 -21.65 9.91 1.85
N ALA A 175 -21.93 9.43 3.07
CA ALA A 175 -23.23 8.92 3.39
C ALA A 175 -24.15 10.13 3.47
N GLY A 176 -24.77 10.49 2.35
CA GLY A 176 -25.94 11.33 2.32
C GLY A 176 -27.18 10.57 2.76
#